data_5fcd10b0a00a05eb07a8566466769f3e
#
_entry.id   5fcd10b0a00a05eb07a8566466769f3e
#
_cell.length_a   1.000
_cell.length_b   1.000
_cell.length_c   1.000
_cell.angle_alpha   90.00
_cell.angle_beta   90.00
_cell.angle_gamma   90.00
#
_symmetry.space_group_name_H-M   'P 1'
#
loop_
_entity.id
_entity.type
_entity.pdbx_description
1 polymer ?
#
loop_
_entity_poly.entity_id
_entity_poly.type
_entity_poly.pdbx_seq_one_letter_code
_entity_poly.pdbx_strand_id
1 'polypeptide(L)'
;MNPTSELIEIDISQVNHSPLINEDIAPTTIAQRHWKLYDIAALWISMSACIPTYMLASSLISEGMNWYQAVLTIFFGNAIVLIPMILNAHAGTKYGIPFPVYCRSSFGVRGANIPALMRAFVACGWFGIQSWIGGWAIYKIITIYVPSWDTLPIWFSGINIAQFACFMFFWSINMFVIYKGIESIRFLLDIKAPLLIALGLCLLWWAYQQAGGFGPILSQP
;
A
#
# COMPACT_ATOMS: atom_id res chain seq x y z
N MET A 1 14.37 16.61 -22.99
CA MET A 1 14.42 15.18 -23.36
C MET A 1 13.00 14.68 -23.48
N ASN A 2 12.66 14.02 -24.57
CA ASN A 2 11.31 13.50 -24.78
C ASN A 2 11.17 12.22 -23.98
N PRO A 3 10.31 12.13 -22.93
CA PRO A 3 10.26 10.96 -22.04
C PRO A 3 9.86 9.65 -22.74
N THR A 4 9.31 9.74 -23.95
CA THR A 4 8.93 8.59 -24.76
C THR A 4 10.11 7.92 -25.49
N SER A 5 11.27 8.59 -25.60
CA SER A 5 12.44 8.05 -26.30
C SER A 5 13.19 6.94 -25.54
N GLU A 6 12.88 6.76 -24.25
CA GLU A 6 13.51 5.73 -23.41
C GLU A 6 12.66 4.46 -23.25
N LEU A 7 11.39 4.48 -23.69
CA LEU A 7 10.50 3.32 -23.58
C LEU A 7 10.80 2.34 -24.72
N ILE A 8 10.98 1.09 -24.35
CA ILE A 8 11.23 -0.01 -25.31
C ILE A 8 9.99 -0.88 -25.36
N GLU A 9 9.49 -1.12 -26.57
CA GLU A 9 8.43 -2.09 -26.83
C GLU A 9 9.08 -3.42 -27.20
N ILE A 10 8.70 -4.47 -26.47
CA ILE A 10 9.16 -5.83 -26.78
C ILE A 10 8.21 -6.41 -27.80
N ASP A 11 8.74 -6.87 -28.92
CA ASP A 11 7.96 -7.55 -29.95
C ASP A 11 7.45 -8.90 -29.41
N ILE A 12 6.16 -8.92 -29.09
CA ILE A 12 5.49 -10.10 -28.52
C ILE A 12 5.32 -11.20 -29.58
N SER A 13 5.36 -10.86 -30.88
CA SER A 13 5.17 -11.85 -31.96
C SER A 13 6.20 -12.98 -31.91
N GLN A 14 7.41 -12.67 -31.47
CA GLN A 14 8.50 -13.65 -31.35
C GLN A 14 8.36 -14.59 -30.15
N VAL A 15 7.53 -14.23 -29.17
CA VAL A 15 7.39 -14.92 -27.87
C VAL A 15 6.01 -15.55 -27.66
N ASN A 16 5.01 -15.20 -28.47
CA ASN A 16 3.63 -15.69 -28.35
C ASN A 16 3.46 -17.23 -28.45
N HIS A 17 4.46 -17.92 -29.00
CA HIS A 17 4.44 -19.39 -29.09
C HIS A 17 5.18 -20.09 -27.96
N SER A 18 5.71 -19.32 -26.98
CA SER A 18 6.43 -19.91 -25.85
C SER A 18 5.44 -20.37 -24.76
N PRO A 19 5.54 -21.63 -24.27
CA PRO A 19 4.73 -22.11 -23.15
C PRO A 19 5.06 -21.40 -21.82
N LEU A 20 6.05 -20.50 -21.83
CA LEU A 20 6.51 -19.74 -20.67
C LEU A 20 5.85 -18.36 -20.56
N ILE A 21 4.96 -18.00 -21.47
CA ILE A 21 4.27 -16.71 -21.54
C ILE A 21 2.77 -16.95 -21.64
N ASN A 22 2.00 -16.19 -20.88
CA ASN A 22 0.56 -16.07 -20.96
C ASN A 22 0.18 -14.58 -20.91
N GLU A 23 -1.10 -14.27 -21.07
CA GLU A 23 -1.60 -12.89 -21.09
C GLU A 23 -1.26 -12.11 -19.80
N ASP A 24 -1.26 -12.76 -18.63
CA ASP A 24 -1.03 -12.13 -17.35
C ASP A 24 0.43 -11.71 -17.11
N ILE A 25 1.37 -12.36 -17.79
CA ILE A 25 2.81 -12.11 -17.65
C ILE A 25 3.47 -11.58 -18.92
N ALA A 26 2.68 -11.34 -19.95
CA ALA A 26 3.15 -10.71 -21.18
C ALA A 26 3.61 -9.26 -20.90
N PRO A 27 4.67 -8.80 -21.60
CA PRO A 27 5.09 -7.41 -21.52
C PRO A 27 3.96 -6.47 -21.97
N THR A 28 3.74 -5.38 -21.23
CA THR A 28 2.76 -4.37 -21.58
C THR A 28 3.23 -3.53 -22.78
N THR A 29 2.34 -3.28 -23.74
CA THR A 29 2.63 -2.38 -24.87
C THR A 29 2.76 -0.93 -24.38
N ILE A 30 3.44 -0.08 -25.17
CA ILE A 30 3.57 1.36 -24.84
C ILE A 30 2.20 2.01 -24.74
N ALA A 31 1.24 1.61 -25.59
CA ALA A 31 -0.12 2.10 -25.57
C ALA A 31 -0.89 1.78 -24.27
N GLN A 32 -0.51 0.73 -23.57
CA GLN A 32 -1.12 0.32 -22.29
C GLN A 32 -0.48 1.01 -21.08
N ARG A 33 0.65 1.71 -21.25
CA ARG A 33 1.39 2.37 -20.16
C ARG A 33 0.92 3.82 -19.99
N HIS A 34 -0.31 4.01 -19.51
CA HIS A 34 -0.90 5.36 -19.40
C HIS A 34 -0.66 6.04 -18.06
N TRP A 35 -0.06 5.36 -17.09
CA TRP A 35 0.21 5.93 -15.78
C TRP A 35 1.26 7.03 -15.88
N LYS A 36 0.89 8.20 -15.37
CA LYS A 36 1.72 9.41 -15.33
C LYS A 36 2.42 9.52 -13.98
N LEU A 37 3.29 10.50 -13.87
CA LEU A 37 3.99 10.82 -12.62
C LEU A 37 3.01 11.05 -11.45
N TYR A 38 1.88 11.72 -11.71
CA TYR A 38 0.86 11.96 -10.70
C TYR A 38 0.25 10.64 -10.19
N ASP A 39 -0.11 9.73 -11.07
CA ASP A 39 -0.70 8.43 -10.70
C ASP A 39 0.26 7.61 -9.80
N ILE A 40 1.55 7.61 -10.15
CA ILE A 40 2.59 6.94 -9.36
C ILE A 40 2.80 7.65 -8.02
N ALA A 41 2.83 8.98 -8.00
CA ALA A 41 2.94 9.75 -6.76
C ALA A 41 1.72 9.52 -5.86
N ALA A 42 0.50 9.53 -6.41
CA ALA A 42 -0.73 9.25 -5.68
C ALA A 42 -0.74 7.82 -5.10
N LEU A 43 -0.25 6.83 -5.86
CA LEU A 43 -0.06 5.46 -5.38
C LEU A 43 0.84 5.44 -4.14
N TRP A 44 2.02 6.03 -4.21
CA TRP A 44 3.00 6.01 -3.11
C TRP A 44 2.52 6.80 -1.89
N ILE A 45 1.91 7.97 -2.07
CA ILE A 45 1.30 8.75 -0.98
C ILE A 45 0.20 7.92 -0.30
N SER A 46 -0.68 7.29 -1.09
CA SER A 46 -1.77 6.46 -0.57
C SER A 46 -1.30 5.19 0.15
N MET A 47 -0.15 4.65 -0.24
CA MET A 47 0.46 3.50 0.43
C MET A 47 1.18 3.90 1.71
N SER A 48 1.89 5.03 1.70
CA SER A 48 2.69 5.51 2.85
C SER A 48 1.80 6.09 3.95
N ALA A 49 0.75 6.83 3.60
CA ALA A 49 -0.20 7.40 4.54
C ALA A 49 -1.23 6.33 4.99
N CYS A 50 -0.82 5.45 5.87
CA CYS A 50 -1.66 4.38 6.40
C CYS A 50 -1.46 4.21 7.91
N ILE A 51 -2.44 3.61 8.57
CA ILE A 51 -2.43 3.42 10.02
C ILE A 51 -1.17 2.70 10.52
N PRO A 52 -0.68 1.61 9.90
CA PRO A 52 0.56 0.97 10.32
C PRO A 52 1.78 1.90 10.31
N THR A 53 1.88 2.83 9.37
CA THR A 53 2.98 3.81 9.33
C THR A 53 2.89 4.80 10.49
N TYR A 54 1.68 5.25 10.82
CA TYR A 54 1.46 6.12 12.00
C TYR A 54 1.76 5.38 13.30
N MET A 55 1.37 4.11 13.41
CA MET A 55 1.69 3.26 14.56
C MET A 55 3.19 3.04 14.70
N LEU A 56 3.94 2.92 13.60
CA LEU A 56 5.40 2.81 13.63
C LEU A 56 6.03 4.06 14.28
N ALA A 57 5.64 5.25 13.87
CA ALA A 57 6.13 6.49 14.47
C ALA A 57 5.79 6.57 15.96
N SER A 58 4.56 6.22 16.32
CA SER A 58 4.11 6.18 17.73
C SER A 58 4.89 5.16 18.57
N SER A 59 5.16 3.95 18.02
CA SER A 59 5.92 2.94 18.75
C SER A 59 7.37 3.34 18.97
N LEU A 60 8.03 3.96 17.99
CA LEU A 60 9.39 4.46 18.18
C LEU A 60 9.48 5.51 19.31
N ILE A 61 8.49 6.38 19.40
CA ILE A 61 8.41 7.36 20.49
C ILE A 61 8.15 6.65 21.83
N SER A 62 7.26 5.66 21.87
CA SER A 62 6.99 4.90 23.10
C SER A 62 8.17 4.05 23.58
N GLU A 63 9.08 3.68 22.67
CA GLU A 63 10.36 3.02 22.98
C GLU A 63 11.46 4.00 23.46
N GLY A 64 11.15 5.29 23.57
CA GLY A 64 12.04 6.30 24.12
C GLY A 64 12.75 7.19 23.11
N MET A 65 12.40 7.12 21.83
CA MET A 65 12.92 8.06 20.84
C MET A 65 12.23 9.42 20.93
N ASN A 66 12.99 10.49 20.80
CA ASN A 66 12.42 11.81 20.58
C ASN A 66 11.74 11.87 19.21
N TRP A 67 10.75 12.76 19.06
CA TRP A 67 10.00 12.92 17.82
C TRP A 67 10.91 13.11 16.58
N TYR A 68 11.99 13.91 16.68
CA TYR A 68 12.92 14.14 15.57
C TYR A 68 13.75 12.88 15.24
N GLN A 69 14.13 12.10 16.25
CA GLN A 69 14.82 10.82 16.04
C GLN A 69 13.90 9.82 15.33
N ALA A 70 12.64 9.71 15.75
CA ALA A 70 11.66 8.85 15.09
C ALA A 70 11.45 9.27 13.63
N VAL A 71 11.27 10.57 13.37
CA VAL A 71 11.08 11.09 11.99
C VAL A 71 12.32 10.84 11.14
N LEU A 72 13.53 11.12 11.64
CA LEU A 72 14.78 10.90 10.90
C LEU A 72 15.01 9.40 10.65
N THR A 73 14.72 8.53 11.62
CA THR A 73 14.86 7.08 11.44
C THR A 73 13.94 6.57 10.34
N ILE A 74 12.68 7.01 10.33
CA ILE A 74 11.73 6.65 9.26
C ILE A 74 12.17 7.22 7.92
N PHE A 75 12.63 8.47 7.89
CA PHE A 75 13.13 9.11 6.66
C PHE A 75 14.33 8.36 6.07
N PHE A 76 15.37 8.10 6.86
CA PHE A 76 16.54 7.37 6.37
C PHE A 76 16.22 5.92 6.01
N GLY A 77 15.37 5.24 6.77
CA GLY A 77 14.90 3.91 6.41
C GLY A 77 14.24 3.88 5.03
N ASN A 78 13.33 4.82 4.76
CA ASN A 78 12.69 4.94 3.45
C ASN A 78 13.68 5.36 2.34
N ALA A 79 14.63 6.25 2.65
CA ALA A 79 15.66 6.66 1.68
C ALA A 79 16.57 5.48 1.26
N ILE A 80 16.94 4.60 2.19
CA ILE A 80 17.72 3.39 1.89
C ILE A 80 16.90 2.45 1.02
N VAL A 81 15.63 2.21 1.35
CA VAL A 81 14.73 1.32 0.59
C VAL A 81 14.44 1.86 -0.82
N LEU A 82 14.45 3.18 -1.00
CA LEU A 82 14.21 3.81 -2.30
C LEU A 82 15.20 3.34 -3.37
N ILE A 83 16.47 3.09 -3.01
CA ILE A 83 17.50 2.65 -3.96
C ILE A 83 17.11 1.31 -4.63
N PRO A 84 16.90 0.20 -3.92
CA PRO A 84 16.50 -1.05 -4.56
C PRO A 84 15.13 -0.95 -5.24
N MET A 85 14.23 -0.09 -4.75
CA MET A 85 12.94 0.11 -5.39
C MET A 85 13.06 0.74 -6.78
N ILE A 86 13.89 1.78 -6.94
CA ILE A 86 14.16 2.40 -8.24
C ILE A 86 14.79 1.39 -9.21
N LEU A 87 15.75 0.59 -8.73
CA LEU A 87 16.40 -0.43 -9.55
C LEU A 87 15.39 -1.49 -10.04
N ASN A 88 14.49 -1.94 -9.16
CA ASN A 88 13.45 -2.90 -9.55
C ASN A 88 12.38 -2.28 -10.48
N ALA A 89 12.02 -1.02 -10.26
CA ALA A 89 11.04 -0.32 -11.08
C ALA A 89 11.51 -0.10 -12.53
N HIS A 90 12.82 -0.01 -12.75
CA HIS A 90 13.40 0.25 -14.07
C HIS A 90 12.95 -0.76 -15.14
N ALA A 91 12.92 -2.05 -14.80
CA ALA A 91 12.48 -3.10 -15.73
C ALA A 91 11.00 -2.95 -16.12
N GLY A 92 10.13 -2.63 -15.17
CA GLY A 92 8.70 -2.40 -15.41
C GLY A 92 8.43 -1.14 -16.22
N THR A 93 9.09 -0.04 -15.89
CA THR A 93 8.87 1.26 -16.57
C THR A 93 9.43 1.27 -17.98
N LYS A 94 10.66 0.77 -18.18
CA LYS A 94 11.35 0.84 -19.48
C LYS A 94 10.86 -0.22 -20.45
N TYR A 95 10.69 -1.47 -20.00
CA TYR A 95 10.39 -2.62 -20.85
C TYR A 95 8.96 -3.13 -20.71
N GLY A 96 8.18 -2.68 -19.74
CA GLY A 96 6.84 -3.18 -19.45
C GLY A 96 6.81 -4.60 -18.91
N ILE A 97 7.91 -5.07 -18.33
CA ILE A 97 8.06 -6.45 -17.86
C ILE A 97 7.53 -6.57 -16.43
N PRO A 98 6.60 -7.50 -16.14
CA PRO A 98 6.14 -7.75 -14.78
C PRO A 98 7.23 -8.40 -13.92
N PHE A 99 7.15 -8.19 -12.60
CA PHE A 99 8.14 -8.68 -11.63
C PHE A 99 8.49 -10.17 -11.74
N PRO A 100 7.54 -11.11 -11.91
CA PRO A 100 7.87 -12.53 -12.05
C PRO A 100 8.74 -12.83 -13.28
N VAL A 101 8.53 -12.11 -14.38
CA VAL A 101 9.33 -12.26 -15.59
C VAL A 101 10.72 -11.65 -15.40
N TYR A 102 10.79 -10.48 -14.77
CA TYR A 102 12.06 -9.85 -14.44
C TYR A 102 12.95 -10.76 -13.56
N CYS A 103 12.38 -11.43 -12.58
CA CYS A 103 13.10 -12.37 -11.72
C CYS A 103 13.72 -13.56 -12.48
N ARG A 104 13.23 -13.90 -13.69
CA ARG A 104 13.81 -14.98 -14.49
C ARG A 104 15.23 -14.72 -14.93
N SER A 105 15.62 -13.47 -15.08
CA SER A 105 16.99 -13.07 -15.45
C SER A 105 18.02 -13.48 -14.39
N SER A 106 17.64 -13.44 -13.10
CA SER A 106 18.53 -13.72 -11.98
C SER A 106 18.38 -15.14 -11.42
N PHE A 107 17.14 -15.66 -11.40
CA PHE A 107 16.81 -16.93 -10.75
C PHE A 107 16.50 -18.07 -11.74
N GLY A 108 16.51 -17.78 -13.04
CA GLY A 108 16.03 -18.72 -14.06
C GLY A 108 14.51 -18.90 -14.02
N VAL A 109 13.96 -19.64 -14.99
CA VAL A 109 12.51 -19.80 -15.17
C VAL A 109 11.82 -20.45 -13.95
N ARG A 110 12.42 -21.51 -13.40
CA ARG A 110 11.85 -22.23 -12.25
C ARG A 110 12.12 -21.49 -10.93
N GLY A 111 13.32 -20.94 -10.77
CA GLY A 111 13.71 -20.25 -9.55
C GLY A 111 12.96 -18.94 -9.33
N ALA A 112 12.52 -18.26 -10.38
CA ALA A 112 11.72 -17.03 -10.30
C ALA A 112 10.38 -17.20 -9.58
N ASN A 113 9.85 -18.41 -9.49
CA ASN A 113 8.63 -18.70 -8.72
C ASN A 113 8.81 -18.45 -7.22
N ILE A 114 10.02 -18.64 -6.67
CA ILE A 114 10.28 -18.42 -5.23
C ILE A 114 10.06 -16.95 -4.86
N PRO A 115 10.77 -15.97 -5.43
CA PRO A 115 10.53 -14.56 -5.09
C PRO A 115 9.13 -14.08 -5.48
N ALA A 116 8.53 -14.62 -6.55
CA ALA A 116 7.16 -14.29 -6.92
C ALA A 116 6.14 -14.75 -5.86
N LEU A 117 6.25 -15.98 -5.37
CA LEU A 117 5.39 -16.52 -4.32
C LEU A 117 5.61 -15.82 -2.98
N MET A 118 6.86 -15.53 -2.61
CA MET A 118 7.17 -14.76 -1.39
C MET A 118 6.53 -13.38 -1.43
N ARG A 119 6.62 -12.68 -2.56
CA ARG A 119 5.96 -11.39 -2.74
C ARG A 119 4.44 -11.49 -2.63
N ALA A 120 3.84 -12.50 -3.24
CA ALA A 120 2.40 -12.75 -3.16
C ALA A 120 1.97 -13.02 -1.71
N PHE A 121 2.71 -13.85 -0.98
CA PHE A 121 2.44 -14.15 0.42
C PHE A 121 2.50 -12.90 1.32
N VAL A 122 3.54 -12.08 1.16
CA VAL A 122 3.67 -10.80 1.89
C VAL A 122 2.53 -9.84 1.53
N ALA A 123 2.14 -9.77 0.25
CA ALA A 123 1.04 -8.94 -0.18
C ALA A 123 -0.30 -9.39 0.44
N CYS A 124 -0.55 -10.70 0.52
CA CYS A 124 -1.73 -11.26 1.19
C CYS A 124 -1.74 -10.92 2.69
N GLY A 125 -0.58 -11.00 3.35
CA GLY A 125 -0.43 -10.60 4.76
C GLY A 125 -0.80 -9.13 4.98
N TRP A 126 -0.24 -8.23 4.19
CA TRP A 126 -0.57 -6.80 4.23
C TRP A 126 -2.05 -6.53 3.92
N PHE A 127 -2.60 -7.21 2.93
CA PHE A 127 -4.03 -7.10 2.59
C PHE A 127 -4.91 -7.52 3.77
N GLY A 128 -4.56 -8.61 4.45
CA GLY A 128 -5.27 -9.08 5.65
C GLY A 128 -5.23 -8.05 6.78
N ILE A 129 -4.04 -7.54 7.11
CA ILE A 129 -3.84 -6.52 8.16
C ILE A 129 -4.65 -5.25 7.86
N GLN A 130 -4.56 -4.73 6.64
CA GLN A 130 -5.29 -3.52 6.25
C GLN A 130 -6.80 -3.73 6.24
N SER A 131 -7.26 -4.89 5.77
CA SER A 131 -8.69 -5.24 5.78
C SER A 131 -9.23 -5.37 7.21
N TRP A 132 -8.44 -5.93 8.11
CA TRP A 132 -8.80 -6.01 9.52
C TRP A 132 -8.92 -4.63 10.17
N ILE A 133 -7.92 -3.76 9.96
CA ILE A 133 -7.92 -2.39 10.49
C ILE A 133 -9.13 -1.62 9.94
N GLY A 134 -9.43 -1.73 8.64
CA GLY A 134 -10.59 -1.08 8.04
C GLY A 134 -11.91 -1.58 8.59
N GLY A 135 -12.08 -2.88 8.75
CA GLY A 135 -13.25 -3.48 9.40
C GLY A 135 -13.42 -3.05 10.85
N TRP A 136 -12.31 -3.02 11.60
CA TRP A 136 -12.31 -2.57 12.99
C TRP A 136 -12.68 -1.08 13.12
N ALA A 137 -12.22 -0.22 12.20
CA ALA A 137 -12.59 1.19 12.17
C ALA A 137 -14.11 1.36 11.94
N ILE A 138 -14.71 0.61 11.01
CA ILE A 138 -16.16 0.60 10.79
C ILE A 138 -16.88 0.16 12.06
N TYR A 139 -16.42 -0.93 12.67
CA TYR A 139 -17.00 -1.42 13.93
C TYR A 139 -16.98 -0.34 15.01
N LYS A 140 -15.86 0.35 15.22
CA LYS A 140 -15.74 1.42 16.22
C LYS A 140 -16.66 2.61 15.93
N ILE A 141 -16.85 2.99 14.68
CA ILE A 141 -17.82 4.03 14.30
C ILE A 141 -19.24 3.60 14.65
N ILE A 142 -19.62 2.36 14.33
CA ILE A 142 -20.96 1.85 14.60
C ILE A 142 -21.21 1.73 16.10
N THR A 143 -20.24 1.32 16.91
CA THR A 143 -20.41 1.19 18.37
C THR A 143 -20.67 2.52 19.07
N ILE A 144 -20.32 3.67 18.47
CA ILE A 144 -20.71 4.98 18.98
C ILE A 144 -22.24 5.16 18.94
N TYR A 145 -22.88 4.65 17.89
CA TYR A 145 -24.33 4.76 17.69
C TYR A 145 -25.10 3.56 18.27
N VAL A 146 -24.46 2.41 18.36
CA VAL A 146 -25.02 1.15 18.84
C VAL A 146 -24.12 0.52 19.90
N PRO A 147 -24.11 1.05 21.14
CA PRO A 147 -23.21 0.56 22.20
C PRO A 147 -23.40 -0.93 22.55
N SER A 148 -24.57 -1.49 22.27
CA SER A 148 -24.86 -2.90 22.52
C SER A 148 -23.96 -3.87 21.74
N TRP A 149 -23.28 -3.40 20.71
CA TRP A 149 -22.32 -4.23 19.95
C TRP A 149 -21.05 -4.56 20.74
N ASP A 150 -20.63 -3.71 21.67
CA ASP A 150 -19.49 -3.97 22.54
C ASP A 150 -19.79 -5.05 23.61
N THR A 151 -21.08 -5.30 23.91
CA THR A 151 -21.51 -6.32 24.87
C THR A 151 -21.79 -7.68 24.25
N LEU A 152 -21.64 -7.82 22.93
CA LEU A 152 -21.84 -9.09 22.23
C LEU A 152 -20.80 -10.13 22.67
N PRO A 153 -21.21 -11.42 22.80
CA PRO A 153 -20.31 -12.48 23.23
C PRO A 153 -19.15 -12.64 22.24
N ILE A 154 -17.97 -12.92 22.77
CA ILE A 154 -16.78 -13.25 22.00
C ILE A 154 -17.01 -14.63 21.38
N TRP A 155 -16.86 -14.71 20.06
CA TRP A 155 -17.10 -15.93 19.31
C TRP A 155 -15.82 -16.72 19.03
N PHE A 156 -14.79 -16.06 18.48
CA PHE A 156 -13.54 -16.72 18.06
C PHE A 156 -12.36 -15.79 18.25
N SER A 157 -11.27 -16.30 18.81
CA SER A 157 -9.98 -15.58 18.93
C SER A 157 -10.07 -14.16 19.52
N GLY A 158 -10.99 -13.93 20.46
CA GLY A 158 -11.18 -12.60 21.05
C GLY A 158 -12.07 -11.64 20.23
N ILE A 159 -12.73 -12.12 19.18
CA ILE A 159 -13.51 -11.34 18.22
C ILE A 159 -14.98 -11.64 18.42
N ASN A 160 -15.84 -10.62 18.49
CA ASN A 160 -17.28 -10.80 18.46
C ASN A 160 -17.81 -10.86 17.01
N ILE A 161 -19.08 -11.33 16.87
CA ILE A 161 -19.70 -11.52 15.55
C ILE A 161 -19.85 -10.21 14.76
N ALA A 162 -20.05 -9.07 15.44
CA ALA A 162 -20.19 -7.77 14.80
C ALA A 162 -18.86 -7.26 14.23
N GLN A 163 -17.76 -7.48 14.96
CA GLN A 163 -16.41 -7.20 14.47
C GLN A 163 -16.09 -8.02 13.21
N PHE A 164 -16.42 -9.31 13.25
CA PHE A 164 -16.22 -10.18 12.08
C PHE A 164 -17.10 -9.75 10.89
N ALA A 165 -18.35 -9.37 11.12
CA ALA A 165 -19.24 -8.88 10.07
C ALA A 165 -18.70 -7.58 9.43
N CYS A 166 -18.21 -6.62 10.22
CA CYS A 166 -17.57 -5.39 9.72
C CYS A 166 -16.31 -5.69 8.91
N PHE A 167 -15.49 -6.63 9.38
CA PHE A 167 -14.33 -7.10 8.63
C PHE A 167 -14.72 -7.70 7.27
N MET A 168 -15.68 -8.62 7.25
CA MET A 168 -16.17 -9.26 6.02
C MET A 168 -16.79 -8.25 5.05
N PHE A 169 -17.53 -7.27 5.57
CA PHE A 169 -18.08 -6.19 4.76
C PHE A 169 -16.98 -5.36 4.10
N PHE A 170 -15.99 -4.91 4.86
CA PHE A 170 -14.87 -4.13 4.32
C PHE A 170 -14.01 -4.95 3.35
N TRP A 171 -13.75 -6.22 3.68
CA TRP A 171 -13.06 -7.16 2.79
C TRP A 171 -13.79 -7.33 1.46
N SER A 172 -15.12 -7.49 1.49
CA SER A 172 -15.93 -7.63 0.28
C SER A 172 -15.87 -6.40 -0.62
N ILE A 173 -15.86 -5.20 -0.04
CA ILE A 173 -15.67 -3.95 -0.80
C ILE A 173 -14.31 -3.96 -1.51
N ASN A 174 -13.25 -4.32 -0.80
CA ASN A 174 -11.91 -4.39 -1.40
C ASN A 174 -11.84 -5.44 -2.52
N MET A 175 -12.41 -6.62 -2.31
CA MET A 175 -12.48 -7.66 -3.35
C MET A 175 -13.26 -7.19 -4.58
N PHE A 176 -14.35 -6.45 -4.39
CA PHE A 176 -15.10 -5.87 -5.50
C PHE A 176 -14.27 -4.86 -6.30
N VAL A 177 -13.50 -3.99 -5.61
CA VAL A 177 -12.60 -3.02 -6.28
C VAL A 177 -11.51 -3.75 -7.05
N ILE A 178 -10.92 -4.79 -6.47
CA ILE A 178 -9.88 -5.60 -7.14
C ILE A 178 -10.45 -6.29 -8.39
N TYR A 179 -11.66 -6.84 -8.29
CA TYR A 179 -12.35 -7.48 -9.42
C TYR A 179 -12.64 -6.51 -10.57
N LYS A 180 -12.89 -5.23 -10.28
CA LYS A 180 -13.06 -4.17 -11.30
C LYS A 180 -11.77 -3.83 -12.06
N GLY A 181 -10.62 -4.25 -11.54
CA GLY A 181 -9.33 -4.11 -12.20
C GLY A 181 -8.56 -2.83 -11.87
N ILE A 182 -7.41 -2.68 -12.50
CA ILE A 182 -6.38 -1.69 -12.16
C ILE A 182 -6.83 -0.24 -12.33
N GLU A 183 -7.72 0.05 -13.28
CA GLU A 183 -8.23 1.41 -13.50
C GLU A 183 -9.13 1.89 -12.36
N SER A 184 -9.90 0.98 -11.75
CA SER A 184 -10.68 1.30 -10.55
C SER A 184 -9.79 1.59 -9.35
N ILE A 185 -8.69 0.86 -9.22
CA ILE A 185 -7.68 1.08 -8.19
C ILE A 185 -7.02 2.45 -8.40
N ARG A 186 -6.61 2.78 -9.62
CA ARG A 186 -6.02 4.07 -9.98
C ARG A 186 -6.93 5.22 -9.59
N PHE A 187 -8.20 5.20 -10.03
CA PHE A 187 -9.18 6.23 -9.70
C PHE A 187 -9.35 6.42 -8.18
N LEU A 188 -9.41 5.30 -7.43
CA LEU A 188 -9.50 5.35 -5.97
C LEU A 188 -8.27 6.01 -5.34
N LEU A 189 -7.07 5.70 -5.84
CA LEU A 189 -5.82 6.23 -5.32
C LEU A 189 -5.67 7.72 -5.60
N ASP A 190 -6.09 8.18 -6.77
CA ASP A 190 -6.03 9.59 -7.18
C ASP A 190 -6.89 10.48 -6.29
N ILE A 191 -8.03 9.97 -5.83
CA ILE A 191 -8.90 10.68 -4.87
C ILE A 191 -8.36 10.52 -3.43
N LYS A 192 -7.92 9.32 -3.08
CA LYS A 192 -7.47 9.01 -1.73
C LYS A 192 -6.23 9.80 -1.32
N ALA A 193 -5.28 10.02 -2.23
CA ALA A 193 -4.03 10.69 -1.91
C ALA A 193 -4.23 12.13 -1.36
N PRO A 194 -4.92 13.05 -2.05
CA PRO A 194 -5.16 14.39 -1.51
C PRO A 194 -6.04 14.36 -0.25
N LEU A 195 -7.02 13.44 -0.18
CA LEU A 195 -7.87 13.30 0.99
C LEU A 195 -7.07 12.90 2.24
N LEU A 196 -6.13 11.95 2.11
CA LEU A 196 -5.28 11.52 3.23
C LEU A 196 -4.35 12.63 3.73
N ILE A 197 -3.80 13.44 2.81
CA ILE A 197 -3.00 14.61 3.18
C ILE A 197 -3.86 15.61 3.96
N ALA A 198 -5.05 15.93 3.44
CA ALA A 198 -5.97 16.85 4.10
C ALA A 198 -6.37 16.36 5.49
N LEU A 199 -6.74 15.08 5.63
CA LEU A 199 -7.06 14.47 6.92
C LEU A 199 -5.87 14.48 7.89
N GLY A 200 -4.65 14.21 7.40
CA GLY A 200 -3.43 14.28 8.22
C GLY A 200 -3.18 15.70 8.75
N LEU A 201 -3.36 16.71 7.91
CA LEU A 201 -3.26 18.12 8.32
C LEU A 201 -4.36 18.52 9.32
N CYS A 202 -5.59 18.06 9.12
CA CYS A 202 -6.69 18.27 10.07
C CYS A 202 -6.40 17.63 11.43
N LEU A 203 -5.86 16.41 11.45
CA LEU A 203 -5.47 15.73 12.69
C LEU A 203 -4.32 16.47 13.39
N LEU A 204 -3.32 16.94 12.63
CA LEU A 204 -2.23 17.74 13.17
C LEU A 204 -2.74 19.04 13.78
N TRP A 205 -3.65 19.73 13.09
CA TRP A 205 -4.30 20.94 13.59
C TRP A 205 -5.09 20.68 14.87
N TRP A 206 -5.88 19.62 14.89
CA TRP A 206 -6.63 19.21 16.06
C TRP A 206 -5.71 18.91 17.26
N ALA A 207 -4.64 18.14 17.05
CA ALA A 207 -3.65 17.83 18.08
C ALA A 207 -2.97 19.10 18.61
N TYR A 208 -2.61 20.04 17.71
CA TYR A 208 -2.05 21.35 18.08
C TYR A 208 -2.99 22.14 19.00
N GLN A 209 -4.28 22.18 18.67
CA GLN A 209 -5.29 22.88 19.49
C GLN A 209 -5.46 22.23 20.87
N GLN A 210 -5.51 20.89 20.92
CA GLN A 210 -5.68 20.15 22.18
C GLN A 210 -4.46 20.27 23.10
N ALA A 211 -3.28 20.35 22.55
CA ALA A 211 -2.03 20.47 23.30
C ALA A 211 -1.70 21.92 23.72
N GLY A 212 -2.46 22.91 23.26
CA GLY A 212 -2.17 24.32 23.53
C GLY A 212 -0.92 24.85 22.82
N GLY A 213 -0.48 24.19 21.73
CA GLY A 213 0.67 24.58 20.94
C GLY A 213 1.65 23.45 20.66
N PHE A 214 2.71 23.71 19.91
CA PHE A 214 3.75 22.72 19.61
C PHE A 214 4.70 22.45 20.79
N GLY A 215 4.85 23.39 21.75
CA GLY A 215 5.78 23.26 22.86
C GLY A 215 5.61 21.97 23.68
N PRO A 216 4.40 21.65 24.18
CA PRO A 216 4.17 20.44 24.96
C PRO A 216 4.37 19.13 24.17
N ILE A 217 4.06 19.13 22.86
CA ILE A 217 4.21 17.96 22.00
C ILE A 217 5.68 17.69 21.67
N LEU A 218 6.49 18.75 21.47
CA LEU A 218 7.87 18.65 21.01
C LEU A 218 8.89 18.64 22.16
N SER A 219 8.49 18.99 23.37
CA SER A 219 9.37 19.06 24.52
C SER A 219 9.48 17.77 25.34
N GLN A 220 8.59 16.81 25.08
CA GLN A 220 8.69 15.50 25.72
C GLN A 220 9.71 14.63 25.01
N PRO A 221 10.59 13.92 25.75
CA PRO A 221 11.52 12.96 25.20
C PRO A 221 10.79 11.77 24.62
#